data_1eb886b3a0522afdf8e076b7cc145d16
#
_entry.id   1eb886b3a0522afdf8e076b7cc145d16
#
_cell.length_a   1.000
_cell.length_b   1.000
_cell.length_c   1.000
_cell.angle_alpha   90.00
_cell.angle_beta   90.00
_cell.angle_gamma   90.00
#
_symmetry.space_group_name_H-M   'P 1'
#
loop_
_entity.id
_entity.type
_entity.pdbx_description
1 polymer ?
#
loop_
_entity_poly.entity_id
_entity_poly.type
_entity_poly.pdbx_seq_one_letter_code
_entity_poly.pdbx_strand_id
1 'polypeptide(L)'
;DCLLSRGLGDVYKRQDLAERALAGAGRHHAPRWNLEFEYCQAKISQALGKTEQALLLYNRYALGAVQCLRSEVQAPRLLESGTPAHVSDDISARLPAKYRRAYTYMITNAHRSDLSINEVAAQIGVTGRALQQAFKSATGLSPTQVLRRYRMQSIRDELLAEGGCGSVLQAASRWGVGSRSALAKGYHQHFNEAPMETLQR
;
A
#
# COMPACT_ATOMS: atom_id res chain seq x y z
N ASP A 1 -54.15 3.13 6.25
CA ASP A 1 -53.04 3.95 5.66
C ASP A 1 -52.06 4.50 6.69
N CYS A 2 -52.40 4.58 7.99
CA CYS A 2 -51.51 5.19 8.98
C CYS A 2 -50.41 4.29 9.55
N LEU A 3 -50.51 2.95 9.44
CA LEU A 3 -49.56 1.99 9.98
C LEU A 3 -48.38 1.79 9.04
N LEU A 4 -48.57 1.87 7.71
CA LEU A 4 -47.50 1.76 6.71
C LEU A 4 -46.59 3.00 6.72
N SER A 5 -47.11 4.19 6.97
CA SER A 5 -46.34 5.43 7.03
C SER A 5 -45.43 5.51 8.27
N ARG A 6 -45.85 4.91 9.41
CA ARG A 6 -45.01 4.84 10.63
C ARG A 6 -43.84 3.86 10.44
N GLY A 7 -44.07 2.72 9.80
CA GLY A 7 -43.00 1.75 9.53
C GLY A 7 -41.91 2.28 8.59
N LEU A 8 -42.28 3.05 7.56
CA LEU A 8 -41.35 3.70 6.65
C LEU A 8 -40.51 4.76 7.37
N GLY A 9 -41.13 5.58 8.22
CA GLY A 9 -40.41 6.60 9.00
C GLY A 9 -39.34 6.02 9.93
N ASP A 10 -39.60 4.86 10.54
CA ASP A 10 -38.63 4.19 11.41
C ASP A 10 -37.48 3.54 10.62
N VAL A 11 -37.73 3.05 9.42
CA VAL A 11 -36.69 2.54 8.51
C VAL A 11 -35.73 3.65 8.09
N TYR A 12 -36.25 4.82 7.69
CA TYR A 12 -35.42 5.98 7.33
C TYR A 12 -34.59 6.50 8.52
N LYS A 13 -35.18 6.56 9.72
CA LYS A 13 -34.45 6.96 10.95
C LYS A 13 -33.31 5.99 11.27
N ARG A 14 -33.55 4.70 11.15
CA ARG A 14 -32.51 3.67 11.36
C ARG A 14 -31.39 3.77 10.34
N GLN A 15 -31.71 4.07 9.08
CA GLN A 15 -30.73 4.28 8.01
C GLN A 15 -29.88 5.54 8.26
N ASP A 16 -30.49 6.65 8.66
CA ASP A 16 -29.77 7.89 9.00
C ASP A 16 -28.85 7.71 10.22
N LEU A 17 -29.30 7.00 11.25
CA LEU A 17 -28.49 6.65 12.41
C LEU A 17 -27.28 5.76 12.02
N ALA A 18 -27.49 4.77 11.13
CA ALA A 18 -26.45 3.92 10.63
C ALA A 18 -25.44 4.72 9.78
N GLU A 19 -25.89 5.64 8.93
CA GLU A 19 -25.02 6.51 8.13
C GLU A 19 -24.14 7.39 9.03
N ARG A 20 -24.71 7.99 10.09
CA ARG A 20 -23.95 8.80 11.07
C ARG A 20 -22.95 7.98 11.87
N ALA A 21 -23.34 6.78 12.30
CA ALA A 21 -22.44 5.88 13.03
C ALA A 21 -21.25 5.46 12.15
N LEU A 22 -21.51 5.17 10.86
CA LEU A 22 -20.49 4.80 9.91
C LEU A 22 -19.63 6.00 9.49
N ALA A 23 -20.16 7.20 9.40
CA ALA A 23 -19.37 8.40 9.10
C ALA A 23 -18.38 8.77 10.22
N GLY A 24 -18.74 8.46 11.48
CA GLY A 24 -17.90 8.68 12.65
C GLY A 24 -16.84 7.59 12.90
N ALA A 25 -16.98 6.43 12.28
CA ALA A 25 -16.02 5.35 12.42
C ALA A 25 -14.79 5.61 11.55
N GLY A 26 -13.65 5.84 12.18
CA GLY A 26 -12.36 6.02 11.51
C GLY A 26 -11.93 4.77 10.72
N ARG A 27 -11.01 4.95 9.78
CA ARG A 27 -10.41 3.82 9.04
C ARG A 27 -9.67 2.90 10.01
N HIS A 28 -10.05 1.64 10.02
CA HIS A 28 -9.40 0.62 10.82
C HIS A 28 -8.06 0.20 10.19
N HIS A 29 -7.09 -0.17 11.05
CA HIS A 29 -5.80 -0.70 10.56
C HIS A 29 -5.94 -2.07 9.87
N ALA A 30 -7.01 -2.82 10.13
CA ALA A 30 -7.26 -4.11 9.51
C ALA A 30 -8.01 -3.95 8.17
N PRO A 31 -7.44 -4.38 7.02
CA PRO A 31 -8.04 -4.18 5.68
C PRO A 31 -9.44 -4.79 5.53
N ARG A 32 -9.70 -5.94 6.15
CA ARG A 32 -11.00 -6.63 6.12
C ARG A 32 -12.14 -5.80 6.69
N TRP A 33 -11.91 -5.13 7.82
CA TRP A 33 -12.94 -4.28 8.43
C TRP A 33 -13.30 -3.08 7.56
N ASN A 34 -12.32 -2.53 6.83
CA ASN A 34 -12.58 -1.44 5.89
C ASN A 34 -13.46 -1.88 4.72
N LEU A 35 -13.33 -3.14 4.26
CA LEU A 35 -14.18 -3.71 3.20
C LEU A 35 -15.63 -3.87 3.66
N GLU A 36 -15.85 -4.46 4.82
CA GLU A 36 -17.19 -4.60 5.38
C GLU A 36 -17.85 -3.22 5.58
N PHE A 37 -17.06 -2.26 5.99
CA PHE A 37 -17.51 -0.89 6.18
C PHE A 37 -17.93 -0.23 4.86
N GLU A 38 -17.13 -0.36 3.81
CA GLU A 38 -17.46 0.18 2.48
C GLU A 38 -18.70 -0.51 1.90
N TYR A 39 -18.86 -1.82 2.11
CA TYR A 39 -20.06 -2.56 1.73
C TYR A 39 -21.32 -2.04 2.45
N CYS A 40 -21.24 -1.86 3.77
CA CYS A 40 -22.37 -1.32 4.55
C CYS A 40 -22.73 0.10 4.09
N GLN A 41 -21.76 0.96 3.83
CA GLN A 41 -22.01 2.31 3.29
C GLN A 41 -22.66 2.26 1.90
N ALA A 42 -22.24 1.34 1.03
CA ALA A 42 -22.85 1.16 -0.28
C ALA A 42 -24.32 0.75 -0.17
N LYS A 43 -24.64 -0.20 0.72
CA LYS A 43 -26.02 -0.64 1.01
C LYS A 43 -26.91 0.50 1.53
N ILE A 44 -26.40 1.29 2.45
CA ILE A 44 -27.13 2.44 3.00
C ILE A 44 -27.36 3.49 1.91
N SER A 45 -26.35 3.83 1.13
CA SER A 45 -26.47 4.78 0.02
C SER A 45 -27.49 4.31 -1.02
N GLN A 46 -27.51 3.01 -1.33
CA GLN A 46 -28.51 2.40 -2.21
C GLN A 46 -29.93 2.54 -1.64
N ALA A 47 -30.10 2.24 -0.36
CA ALA A 47 -31.41 2.35 0.32
C ALA A 47 -31.93 3.79 0.38
N LEU A 48 -31.02 4.78 0.49
CA LEU A 48 -31.33 6.22 0.45
C LEU A 48 -31.54 6.77 -0.97
N GLY A 49 -31.47 5.93 -2.02
CA GLY A 49 -31.64 6.35 -3.41
C GLY A 49 -30.43 7.10 -3.99
N LYS A 50 -29.31 7.16 -3.27
CA LYS A 50 -28.05 7.80 -3.73
C LYS A 50 -27.27 6.86 -4.66
N THR A 51 -27.81 6.59 -5.86
CA THR A 51 -27.36 5.51 -6.77
C THR A 51 -25.93 5.67 -7.21
N GLU A 52 -25.48 6.89 -7.56
CA GLU A 52 -24.10 7.14 -7.99
C GLU A 52 -23.10 6.89 -6.85
N GLN A 53 -23.43 7.36 -5.65
CA GLN A 53 -22.58 7.15 -4.48
C GLN A 53 -22.52 5.66 -4.11
N ALA A 54 -23.64 4.95 -4.18
CA ALA A 54 -23.68 3.50 -3.94
C ALA A 54 -22.80 2.75 -4.95
N LEU A 55 -22.86 3.11 -6.23
CA LEU A 55 -22.03 2.49 -7.29
C LEU A 55 -20.54 2.71 -7.06
N LEU A 56 -20.13 3.92 -6.68
CA LEU A 56 -18.73 4.22 -6.34
C LEU A 56 -18.24 3.38 -5.16
N LEU A 57 -19.05 3.24 -4.11
CA LEU A 57 -18.71 2.46 -2.93
C LEU A 57 -18.65 0.96 -3.25
N TYR A 58 -19.56 0.42 -4.06
CA TYR A 58 -19.50 -0.97 -4.52
C TYR A 58 -18.26 -1.25 -5.36
N ASN A 59 -17.88 -0.33 -6.25
CA ASN A 59 -16.64 -0.47 -7.03
C ASN A 59 -15.40 -0.49 -6.12
N ARG A 60 -15.35 0.39 -5.11
CA ARG A 60 -14.24 0.39 -4.13
C ARG A 60 -14.20 -0.90 -3.32
N TYR A 61 -15.35 -1.37 -2.83
CA TYR A 61 -15.47 -2.65 -2.14
C TYR A 61 -14.97 -3.81 -3.04
N ALA A 62 -15.42 -3.89 -4.28
CA ALA A 62 -15.03 -4.96 -5.21
C ALA A 62 -13.53 -4.97 -5.48
N LEU A 63 -12.93 -3.79 -5.73
CA LEU A 63 -11.47 -3.65 -5.91
C LEU A 63 -10.70 -4.05 -4.66
N GLY A 64 -11.14 -3.60 -3.49
CA GLY A 64 -10.54 -3.93 -2.21
C GLY A 64 -10.64 -5.43 -1.88
N ALA A 65 -11.79 -6.06 -2.14
CA ALA A 65 -11.98 -7.49 -1.95
C ALA A 65 -11.05 -8.33 -2.83
N VAL A 66 -10.89 -7.96 -4.10
CA VAL A 66 -9.93 -8.62 -5.01
C VAL A 66 -8.49 -8.45 -4.52
N GLN A 67 -8.15 -7.29 -3.95
CA GLN A 67 -6.82 -7.04 -3.38
C GLN A 67 -6.57 -7.91 -2.15
N CYS A 68 -7.54 -8.02 -1.23
CA CYS A 68 -7.46 -8.89 -0.07
C CYS A 68 -7.26 -10.37 -0.46
N LEU A 69 -8.04 -10.87 -1.41
CA LEU A 69 -7.90 -12.24 -1.90
C LEU A 69 -6.52 -12.51 -2.51
N ARG A 70 -5.97 -11.53 -3.24
CA ARG A 70 -4.63 -11.66 -3.83
C ARG A 70 -3.54 -11.69 -2.76
N SER A 71 -3.65 -10.89 -1.72
CA SER A 71 -2.69 -10.91 -0.61
C SER A 71 -2.74 -12.23 0.16
N GLU A 72 -3.92 -12.79 0.39
CA GLU A 72 -4.10 -14.09 1.04
C GLU A 72 -3.52 -15.26 0.21
N VAL A 73 -3.70 -15.24 -1.10
CA VAL A 73 -3.15 -16.28 -2.01
C VAL A 73 -1.61 -16.21 -2.09
N GLN A 74 -1.02 -15.02 -1.92
CA GLN A 74 0.43 -14.83 -1.96
C GLN A 74 1.11 -15.13 -0.60
N ALA A 75 0.39 -15.05 0.51
CA ALA A 75 0.92 -15.29 1.86
C ALA A 75 1.63 -16.65 2.04
N PRO A 76 1.13 -17.80 1.54
CA PRO A 76 1.84 -19.07 1.66
C PRO A 76 3.18 -19.14 0.95
N ARG A 77 3.33 -18.43 -0.19
CA ARG A 77 4.59 -18.38 -0.95
C ARG A 77 5.65 -17.49 -0.32
N LEU A 78 5.25 -16.51 0.48
CA LEU A 78 6.17 -15.60 1.16
C LEU A 78 6.77 -16.20 2.44
N LEU A 79 6.07 -17.16 3.07
CA LEU A 79 6.58 -17.89 4.23
C LEU A 79 7.76 -18.82 3.88
N GLU A 80 7.88 -19.25 2.62
CA GLU A 80 9.02 -20.03 2.14
C GLU A 80 10.25 -19.18 1.81
N SER A 81 10.10 -17.85 1.65
CA SER A 81 11.17 -16.96 1.19
C SER A 81 11.79 -16.07 2.27
N GLY A 82 11.36 -16.16 3.53
CA GLY A 82 12.02 -15.48 4.67
C GLY A 82 12.10 -13.94 4.60
N THR A 83 11.39 -13.29 3.68
CA THR A 83 11.37 -11.84 3.57
C THR A 83 10.08 -11.26 4.17
N PRO A 84 10.16 -10.30 5.11
CA PRO A 84 8.99 -9.70 5.72
C PRO A 84 8.14 -8.99 4.65
N ALA A 85 6.86 -9.42 4.55
CA ALA A 85 5.85 -8.81 3.66
C ALA A 85 5.46 -7.43 4.19
N HIS A 86 6.31 -6.41 3.97
CA HIS A 86 6.04 -5.07 4.45
C HIS A 86 5.84 -4.07 3.31
N VAL A 87 4.69 -3.37 3.29
CA VAL A 87 4.40 -2.16 2.46
C VAL A 87 4.44 -2.35 0.92
N SER A 88 4.97 -3.47 0.43
CA SER A 88 5.12 -3.77 -0.99
C SER A 88 3.80 -3.99 -1.73
N ASP A 89 2.79 -4.54 -1.04
CA ASP A 89 1.56 -5.02 -1.67
C ASP A 89 0.64 -3.92 -2.19
N ASP A 90 0.57 -2.77 -1.52
CA ASP A 90 -0.31 -1.67 -1.94
C ASP A 90 0.14 -1.05 -3.28
N ILE A 91 1.44 -0.87 -3.50
CA ILE A 91 1.99 -0.33 -4.74
C ILE A 91 1.81 -1.32 -5.90
N SER A 92 2.11 -2.60 -5.65
CA SER A 92 1.95 -3.66 -6.65
C SER A 92 0.51 -3.79 -7.12
N ALA A 93 -0.45 -3.71 -6.20
CA ALA A 93 -1.87 -3.83 -6.49
C ALA A 93 -2.42 -2.68 -7.36
N ARG A 94 -1.89 -1.47 -7.19
CA ARG A 94 -2.30 -0.28 -7.97
C ARG A 94 -1.74 -0.28 -9.39
N LEU A 95 -0.64 -0.99 -9.64
CA LEU A 95 0.01 -1.00 -10.95
C LEU A 95 -0.71 -1.94 -11.93
N PRO A 96 -0.86 -1.55 -13.22
CA PRO A 96 -1.29 -2.46 -14.27
C PRO A 96 -0.39 -3.70 -14.36
N ALA A 97 -0.93 -4.83 -14.80
CA ALA A 97 -0.27 -6.15 -14.78
C ALA A 97 1.15 -6.16 -15.40
N LYS A 98 1.35 -5.42 -16.50
CA LYS A 98 2.66 -5.28 -17.15
C LYS A 98 3.69 -4.63 -16.24
N TYR A 99 3.29 -3.56 -15.53
CA TYR A 99 4.19 -2.78 -14.67
C TYR A 99 4.39 -3.42 -13.29
N ARG A 100 3.55 -4.37 -12.88
CA ARG A 100 3.80 -5.20 -11.69
C ARG A 100 5.06 -6.05 -11.85
N ARG A 101 5.32 -6.58 -13.06
CA ARG A 101 6.57 -7.30 -13.33
C ARG A 101 7.80 -6.41 -13.15
N ALA A 102 7.72 -5.15 -13.61
CA ALA A 102 8.79 -4.18 -13.39
C ALA A 102 9.00 -3.89 -11.91
N TYR A 103 7.91 -3.71 -11.15
CA TYR A 103 7.96 -3.52 -9.71
C TYR A 103 8.60 -4.72 -9.00
N THR A 104 8.16 -5.93 -9.29
CA THR A 104 8.75 -7.17 -8.72
C THR A 104 10.24 -7.26 -9.04
N TYR A 105 10.63 -7.05 -10.30
CA TYR A 105 12.05 -7.04 -10.70
C TYR A 105 12.85 -5.99 -9.93
N MET A 106 12.31 -4.79 -9.78
CA MET A 106 12.96 -3.69 -9.04
C MET A 106 13.16 -4.02 -7.56
N ILE A 107 12.17 -4.62 -6.91
CA ILE A 107 12.24 -4.99 -5.49
C ILE A 107 13.19 -6.16 -5.26
N THR A 108 13.13 -7.20 -6.10
CA THR A 108 14.04 -8.36 -6.03
C THR A 108 15.50 -7.94 -6.19
N ASN A 109 15.77 -6.93 -7.01
CA ASN A 109 17.11 -6.41 -7.27
C ASN A 109 17.45 -5.14 -6.46
N ALA A 110 16.67 -4.79 -5.43
CA ALA A 110 16.85 -3.57 -4.66
C ALA A 110 18.20 -3.48 -3.92
N HIS A 111 18.84 -4.63 -3.65
CA HIS A 111 20.18 -4.73 -3.06
C HIS A 111 21.31 -4.21 -3.99
N ARG A 112 21.07 -4.17 -5.29
CA ARG A 112 22.06 -3.71 -6.28
C ARG A 112 22.13 -2.17 -6.29
N SER A 113 23.32 -1.60 -6.06
CA SER A 113 23.56 -0.16 -6.11
C SER A 113 23.48 0.43 -7.52
N ASP A 114 23.80 -0.38 -8.54
CA ASP A 114 23.85 -0.04 -9.97
C ASP A 114 22.51 -0.18 -10.70
N LEU A 115 21.45 -0.66 -10.00
CA LEU A 115 20.14 -0.86 -10.62
C LEU A 115 19.58 0.46 -11.19
N SER A 116 19.46 0.50 -12.51
CA SER A 116 18.93 1.65 -13.22
C SER A 116 17.46 1.48 -13.63
N ILE A 117 16.71 2.57 -13.67
CA ILE A 117 15.31 2.56 -14.11
C ILE A 117 15.18 2.18 -15.59
N ASN A 118 16.20 2.46 -16.40
CA ASN A 118 16.22 2.04 -17.80
C ASN A 118 16.37 0.52 -17.94
N GLU A 119 17.17 -0.12 -17.08
CA GLU A 119 17.28 -1.58 -17.00
C GLU A 119 15.93 -2.20 -16.62
N VAL A 120 15.27 -1.68 -15.60
CA VAL A 120 13.92 -2.12 -15.19
C VAL A 120 12.90 -1.99 -16.32
N ALA A 121 12.95 -0.89 -17.06
CA ALA A 121 12.06 -0.66 -18.21
C ALA A 121 12.34 -1.63 -19.36
N ALA A 122 13.60 -1.88 -19.67
CA ALA A 122 14.03 -2.83 -20.70
C ALA A 122 13.55 -4.25 -20.40
N GLN A 123 13.58 -4.66 -19.11
CA GLN A 123 13.13 -5.98 -18.67
C GLN A 123 11.67 -6.29 -19.03
N ILE A 124 10.82 -5.29 -19.15
CA ILE A 124 9.41 -5.44 -19.53
C ILE A 124 9.10 -4.91 -20.94
N GLY A 125 10.12 -4.54 -21.71
CA GLY A 125 9.98 -4.03 -23.08
C GLY A 125 9.23 -2.72 -23.16
N VAL A 126 9.56 -1.74 -22.30
CA VAL A 126 9.02 -0.36 -22.34
C VAL A 126 10.14 0.65 -22.23
N THR A 127 9.82 1.91 -22.58
CA THR A 127 10.75 3.02 -22.36
C THR A 127 10.75 3.46 -20.89
N GLY A 128 11.87 4.01 -20.41
CA GLY A 128 11.96 4.56 -19.04
C GLY A 128 10.90 5.64 -18.79
N ARG A 129 10.55 6.44 -19.80
CA ARG A 129 9.49 7.45 -19.70
C ARG A 129 8.10 6.83 -19.49
N ALA A 130 7.77 5.77 -20.21
CA ALA A 130 6.51 5.05 -20.05
C ALA A 130 6.40 4.40 -18.65
N LEU A 131 7.51 3.83 -18.16
CA LEU A 131 7.58 3.28 -16.81
C LEU A 131 7.36 4.37 -15.75
N GLN A 132 8.04 5.52 -15.87
CA GLN A 132 7.87 6.65 -14.96
C GLN A 132 6.44 7.18 -14.94
N GLN A 133 5.82 7.33 -16.11
CA GLN A 133 4.45 7.81 -16.22
C GLN A 133 3.45 6.83 -15.60
N ALA A 134 3.60 5.52 -15.86
CA ALA A 134 2.73 4.50 -15.31
C ALA A 134 2.80 4.44 -13.77
N PHE A 135 4.01 4.53 -13.21
CA PHE A 135 4.17 4.57 -11.75
C PHE A 135 3.58 5.85 -11.17
N LYS A 136 3.86 7.01 -11.76
CA LYS A 136 3.36 8.29 -11.27
C LYS A 136 1.83 8.37 -11.33
N SER A 137 1.20 7.86 -12.39
CA SER A 137 -0.28 7.84 -12.51
C SER A 137 -0.93 6.87 -11.54
N ALA A 138 -0.32 5.69 -11.29
CA ALA A 138 -0.91 4.66 -10.44
C ALA A 138 -0.65 4.89 -8.94
N THR A 139 0.51 5.43 -8.58
CA THR A 139 0.97 5.50 -7.18
C THR A 139 1.27 6.91 -6.70
N GLY A 140 1.30 7.90 -7.59
CA GLY A 140 1.76 9.27 -7.30
C GLY A 140 3.28 9.41 -7.17
N LEU A 141 4.05 8.30 -7.24
CA LEU A 141 5.49 8.25 -7.04
C LEU A 141 6.21 7.81 -8.31
N SER A 142 7.42 8.34 -8.53
CA SER A 142 8.29 7.82 -9.57
C SER A 142 8.90 6.45 -9.16
N PRO A 143 9.32 5.59 -10.13
CA PRO A 143 9.98 4.32 -9.82
C PRO A 143 11.21 4.47 -8.92
N THR A 144 11.99 5.54 -9.12
CA THR A 144 13.15 5.85 -8.28
C THR A 144 12.76 6.17 -6.83
N GLN A 145 11.65 6.90 -6.62
CA GLN A 145 11.14 7.19 -5.28
C GLN A 145 10.61 5.93 -4.60
N VAL A 146 9.93 5.05 -5.35
CA VAL A 146 9.46 3.77 -4.85
C VAL A 146 10.64 2.88 -4.41
N LEU A 147 11.68 2.76 -5.25
CA LEU A 147 12.88 1.98 -4.92
C LEU A 147 13.60 2.55 -3.69
N ARG A 148 13.74 3.89 -3.62
CA ARG A 148 14.34 4.55 -2.46
C ARG A 148 13.55 4.27 -1.19
N ARG A 149 12.22 4.39 -1.25
CA ARG A 149 11.33 4.11 -0.12
C ARG A 149 11.50 2.68 0.37
N TYR A 150 11.49 1.73 -0.54
CA TYR A 150 11.68 0.31 -0.22
C TYR A 150 13.02 0.07 0.46
N ARG A 151 14.12 0.61 -0.08
CA ARG A 151 15.46 0.50 0.51
C ARG A 151 15.53 1.07 1.93
N MET A 152 14.93 2.25 2.15
CA MET A 152 14.90 2.86 3.51
C MET A 152 14.12 2.01 4.49
N GLN A 153 12.98 1.45 4.07
CA GLN A 153 12.20 0.55 4.91
C GLN A 153 12.97 -0.72 5.26
N SER A 154 13.59 -1.37 4.25
CA SER A 154 14.39 -2.59 4.47
C SER A 154 15.59 -2.35 5.38
N ILE A 155 16.25 -1.19 5.26
CA ILE A 155 17.33 -0.80 6.18
C ILE A 155 16.78 -0.65 7.61
N ARG A 156 15.63 -0.01 7.79
CA ARG A 156 15.01 0.14 9.11
C ARG A 156 14.65 -1.20 9.72
N ASP A 157 14.04 -2.09 8.95
CA ASP A 157 13.64 -3.41 9.42
C ASP A 157 14.86 -4.25 9.84
N GLU A 158 15.99 -4.12 9.10
CA GLU A 158 17.25 -4.77 9.44
C GLU A 158 17.89 -4.19 10.70
N LEU A 159 17.77 -2.86 10.93
CA LEU A 159 18.29 -2.22 12.15
C LEU A 159 17.47 -2.58 13.40
N LEU A 160 16.16 -2.86 13.23
CA LEU A 160 15.26 -3.24 14.33
C LEU A 160 15.26 -4.75 14.61
N ALA A 161 15.83 -5.58 13.71
CA ALA A 161 15.88 -7.02 13.89
C ALA A 161 16.79 -7.40 15.06
N GLU A 162 16.34 -8.29 15.93
CA GLU A 162 17.15 -8.84 17.04
C GLU A 162 18.39 -9.58 16.47
N GLY A 163 19.58 -9.12 16.82
CA GLY A 163 20.83 -9.60 16.23
C GLY A 163 21.22 -8.90 14.92
N GLY A 164 20.57 -7.79 14.60
CA GLY A 164 20.78 -7.01 13.40
C GLY A 164 22.21 -6.48 13.22
N CYS A 165 22.45 -5.84 12.08
CA CYS A 165 23.77 -5.36 11.67
C CYS A 165 24.44 -4.51 12.73
N GLY A 166 25.68 -4.85 13.06
CA GLY A 166 26.52 -4.06 13.96
C GLY A 166 26.87 -2.65 13.45
N SER A 167 26.42 -2.27 12.24
CA SER A 167 26.67 -0.96 11.65
C SER A 167 25.59 -0.52 10.69
N VAL A 168 25.10 0.69 10.85
CA VAL A 168 24.14 1.35 9.93
C VAL A 168 24.66 1.39 8.49
N LEU A 169 25.96 1.56 8.28
CA LEU A 169 26.57 1.56 6.96
C LEU A 169 26.57 0.18 6.30
N GLN A 170 26.70 -0.86 7.08
CA GLN A 170 26.66 -2.22 6.59
C GLN A 170 25.26 -2.59 6.11
N ALA A 171 24.21 -2.24 6.88
CA ALA A 171 22.82 -2.37 6.45
C ALA A 171 22.56 -1.58 5.17
N ALA A 172 22.99 -0.31 5.11
CA ALA A 172 22.82 0.53 3.94
C ALA A 172 23.50 -0.06 2.69
N SER A 173 24.71 -0.60 2.83
CA SER A 173 25.46 -1.23 1.73
C SER A 173 24.76 -2.47 1.18
N ARG A 174 24.19 -3.31 2.04
CA ARG A 174 23.39 -4.48 1.62
C ARG A 174 22.18 -4.09 0.78
N TRP A 175 21.57 -2.96 1.06
CA TRP A 175 20.42 -2.45 0.33
C TRP A 175 20.79 -1.45 -0.79
N GLY A 176 22.03 -1.51 -1.27
CA GLY A 176 22.49 -0.73 -2.42
C GLY A 176 22.56 0.79 -2.18
N VAL A 177 22.73 1.23 -0.93
CA VAL A 177 22.91 2.63 -0.54
C VAL A 177 24.36 2.84 -0.10
N GLY A 178 25.23 3.16 -1.06
CA GLY A 178 26.66 3.31 -0.81
C GLY A 178 27.11 4.65 -0.22
N SER A 179 26.22 5.67 -0.18
CA SER A 179 26.55 7.01 0.30
C SER A 179 25.91 7.30 1.66
N ARG A 180 26.74 7.68 2.65
CA ARG A 180 26.28 8.10 3.98
C ARG A 180 25.33 9.30 3.93
N SER A 181 25.60 10.28 3.07
CA SER A 181 24.75 11.46 2.90
C SER A 181 23.41 11.11 2.25
N ALA A 182 23.39 10.21 1.25
CA ALA A 182 22.17 9.74 0.62
C ALA A 182 21.30 8.93 1.60
N LEU A 183 21.94 8.11 2.45
CA LEU A 183 21.26 7.39 3.53
C LEU A 183 20.63 8.36 4.54
N ALA A 184 21.40 9.26 5.14
CA ALA A 184 20.92 10.19 6.15
C ALA A 184 19.74 11.04 5.63
N LYS A 185 19.91 11.62 4.41
CA LYS A 185 18.86 12.41 3.76
C LYS A 185 17.60 11.58 3.44
N GLY A 186 17.79 10.37 2.90
CA GLY A 186 16.67 9.50 2.52
C GLY A 186 15.91 8.97 3.75
N TYR A 187 16.64 8.59 4.80
CA TYR A 187 16.07 8.07 6.03
C TYR A 187 15.30 9.14 6.81
N HIS A 188 15.90 10.31 6.99
CA HIS A 188 15.23 11.45 7.63
C HIS A 188 13.98 11.89 6.86
N GLN A 189 14.05 11.96 5.53
CA GLN A 189 12.90 12.32 4.70
C GLN A 189 11.74 11.33 4.85
N HIS A 190 12.04 10.07 5.20
CA HIS A 190 11.04 9.00 5.22
C HIS A 190 10.49 8.71 6.61
N PHE A 191 11.34 8.78 7.64
CA PHE A 191 10.99 8.42 9.02
C PHE A 191 11.06 9.60 9.98
N ASN A 192 11.56 10.75 9.54
CA ASN A 192 11.77 11.94 10.35
C ASN A 192 12.70 11.71 11.56
N GLU A 193 13.56 10.69 11.46
CA GLU A 193 14.57 10.30 12.46
C GLU A 193 15.91 9.96 11.79
N ALA A 194 16.99 9.89 12.56
CA ALA A 194 18.29 9.46 12.07
C ALA A 194 18.44 7.93 12.17
N PRO A 195 19.17 7.25 11.21
CA PRO A 195 19.40 5.81 11.28
C PRO A 195 20.05 5.32 12.58
N MET A 196 20.88 6.15 13.21
CA MET A 196 21.52 5.84 14.50
C MET A 196 20.53 5.83 15.65
N GLU A 197 19.49 6.67 15.60
CA GLU A 197 18.45 6.71 16.64
C GLU A 197 17.61 5.43 16.61
N THR A 198 17.36 4.90 15.41
CA THR A 198 16.66 3.62 15.24
C THR A 198 17.49 2.45 15.80
N LEU A 199 18.82 2.46 15.60
CA LEU A 199 19.72 1.40 16.09
C LEU A 199 19.85 1.38 17.62
N GLN A 200 19.61 2.51 18.29
CA GLN A 200 19.73 2.64 19.74
C GLN A 200 18.45 2.28 20.50
N ARG A 201 17.37 1.97 19.79
CA ARG A 201 16.10 1.50 20.37
C ARG A 201 16.09 0.02 20.60
#